data_0cbfaed1a56e86ae2ba7f3fe8b217c3b
#
_entry.id   0cbfaed1a56e86ae2ba7f3fe8b217c3b
#
_cell.length_a   1.000
_cell.length_b   1.000
_cell.length_c   1.000
_cell.angle_alpha   90.00
_cell.angle_beta   90.00
_cell.angle_gamma   90.00
#
_symmetry.space_group_name_H-M   'P 1'
#
loop_
_entity.id
_entity.type
_entity.pdbx_description
1 polymer ?
#
loop_
_entity_poly.entity_id
_entity_poly.type
_entity_poly.pdbx_seq_one_letter_code
_entity_poly.pdbx_strand_id
1 'polypeptide(L)'
;IGGVMMVPLVNQYAQAGYMMGWADVAYIETLPKIPWIVDKEYKGKYISFEVRGDSMDDGMKHSYEQGDILLCREIGCDYWKSKLHINAWDAFVIVHKTDGIVLKQIVDHDVEKGIITCHSFNPIYPDFTVDLRDIAQLFNVVKQQKNK
;
A
#
# COMPACT_ATOMS: atom_id res chain seq x y z
N ILE A 1 21.04 15.91 -1.11
CA ILE A 1 20.93 16.08 0.34
C ILE A 1 19.59 15.57 0.80
N GLY A 2 19.62 14.69 1.77
CA GLY A 2 18.43 14.12 2.35
C GLY A 2 17.76 15.03 3.38
N GLY A 3 16.65 14.58 3.90
CA GLY A 3 15.92 15.29 4.92
C GLY A 3 14.90 14.39 5.60
N VAL A 4 13.90 15.01 6.19
CA VAL A 4 12.81 14.32 6.86
C VAL A 4 11.50 14.66 6.16
N MET A 5 10.73 13.65 5.81
CA MET A 5 9.41 13.80 5.22
C MET A 5 8.35 13.36 6.24
N MET A 6 7.41 14.25 6.54
CA MET A 6 6.31 13.95 7.45
C MET A 6 5.14 13.36 6.66
N VAL A 7 4.68 12.18 7.05
CA VAL A 7 3.68 11.44 6.27
C VAL A 7 2.55 10.96 7.19
N PRO A 8 1.28 11.13 6.77
CA PRO A 8 0.16 10.62 7.56
C PRO A 8 0.26 9.11 7.78
N LEU A 9 -0.10 8.67 8.98
CA LEU A 9 -0.08 7.25 9.34
C LEU A 9 -1.50 6.71 9.50
N VAL A 10 -1.78 5.63 8.80
CA VAL A 10 -2.98 4.82 8.98
C VAL A 10 -2.56 3.55 9.73
N ASN A 11 -2.73 3.55 11.06
CA ASN A 11 -2.45 2.37 11.85
C ASN A 11 -3.60 1.36 11.72
N GLN A 12 -3.42 0.16 12.31
CA GLN A 12 -4.44 -0.89 12.18
C GLN A 12 -5.81 -0.48 12.74
N TYR A 13 -5.84 0.41 13.73
CA TYR A 13 -7.09 0.88 14.34
C TYR A 13 -7.77 1.96 13.51
N ALA A 14 -7.02 2.66 12.67
CA ALA A 14 -7.54 3.73 11.82
C ALA A 14 -8.06 3.24 10.47
N GLN A 15 -7.86 1.96 10.12
CA GLN A 15 -8.19 1.46 8.78
C GLN A 15 -9.67 1.61 8.43
N ALA A 16 -10.57 1.30 9.36
CA ALA A 16 -12.01 1.46 9.13
C ALA A 16 -12.39 2.93 8.85
N GLY A 17 -11.85 3.86 9.65
CA GLY A 17 -12.07 5.29 9.44
C GLY A 17 -11.48 5.77 8.12
N TYR A 18 -10.31 5.28 7.75
CA TYR A 18 -9.67 5.61 6.49
C TYR A 18 -10.54 5.17 5.30
N MET A 19 -11.16 4.01 5.37
CA MET A 19 -12.07 3.54 4.32
C MET A 19 -13.25 4.50 4.11
N MET A 20 -13.69 5.18 5.16
CA MET A 20 -14.78 6.15 5.10
C MET A 20 -14.32 7.54 4.67
N GLY A 21 -13.07 7.90 4.95
CA GLY A 21 -12.60 9.27 4.86
C GLY A 21 -11.44 9.54 3.92
N TRP A 22 -10.95 8.53 3.17
CA TRP A 22 -9.73 8.68 2.38
C TRP A 22 -9.79 9.82 1.35
N ALA A 23 -10.96 10.15 0.85
CA ALA A 23 -11.15 11.22 -0.13
C ALA A 23 -11.31 12.60 0.51
N ASP A 24 -11.41 12.67 1.83
CA ASP A 24 -11.64 13.92 2.56
C ASP A 24 -10.31 14.43 3.11
N VAL A 25 -9.85 15.57 2.58
CA VAL A 25 -8.60 16.20 3.01
C VAL A 25 -8.63 16.52 4.50
N ALA A 26 -9.77 16.97 5.02
CA ALA A 26 -9.90 17.29 6.45
C ALA A 26 -9.71 16.06 7.32
N TYR A 27 -10.23 14.91 6.90
CA TYR A 27 -9.98 13.64 7.61
C TYR A 27 -8.49 13.28 7.61
N ILE A 28 -7.84 13.36 6.44
CA ILE A 28 -6.42 13.01 6.31
C ILE A 28 -5.57 13.88 7.24
N GLU A 29 -5.92 15.16 7.40
CA GLU A 29 -5.20 16.07 8.29
C GLU A 29 -5.36 15.70 9.76
N THR A 30 -6.38 14.94 10.14
CA THR A 30 -6.55 14.46 11.52
C THR A 30 -5.64 13.28 11.86
N LEU A 31 -5.08 12.60 10.85
CA LEU A 31 -4.20 11.47 11.07
C LEU A 31 -2.86 11.92 11.67
N PRO A 32 -2.28 11.13 12.58
CA PRO A 32 -0.94 11.45 13.07
C PRO A 32 0.05 11.38 11.90
N LYS A 33 1.07 12.22 11.95
CA LYS A 33 2.15 12.22 10.97
C LYS A 33 3.41 11.65 11.59
N ILE A 34 4.12 10.84 10.82
CA ILE A 34 5.38 10.25 11.27
C ILE A 34 6.50 10.67 10.32
N PRO A 35 7.74 10.79 10.85
CA PRO A 35 8.87 11.18 10.02
C PRO A 35 9.46 9.98 9.28
N TRP A 36 9.86 10.22 8.04
CA TRP A 36 10.66 9.29 7.27
C TRP A 36 11.95 9.98 6.85
N ILE A 37 13.07 9.32 7.05
CA ILE A 37 14.36 9.82 6.59
C ILE A 37 14.47 9.50 5.11
N VAL A 38 14.69 10.52 4.29
CA VAL A 38 14.75 10.39 2.83
C VAL A 38 16.05 10.97 2.31
N ASP A 39 16.55 10.40 1.22
CA ASP A 39 17.79 10.82 0.59
C ASP A 39 17.61 12.02 -0.37
N LYS A 40 16.37 12.28 -0.72
CA LYS A 40 15.99 13.38 -1.62
C LYS A 40 14.54 13.76 -1.35
N GLU A 41 14.09 14.87 -1.94
CA GLU A 41 12.68 15.22 -1.90
C GLU A 41 11.87 14.23 -2.75
N TYR A 42 10.88 13.60 -2.12
CA TYR A 42 9.96 12.70 -2.79
C TYR A 42 8.72 13.47 -3.23
N LYS A 43 8.38 13.37 -4.52
CA LYS A 43 7.19 14.01 -5.09
C LYS A 43 6.04 13.04 -5.17
N GLY A 44 4.82 13.55 -5.03
CA GLY A 44 3.60 12.76 -5.09
C GLY A 44 2.90 12.69 -3.74
N LYS A 45 1.86 11.86 -3.68
CA LYS A 45 1.11 11.64 -2.45
C LYS A 45 1.63 10.40 -1.75
N TYR A 46 1.90 10.53 -0.45
CA TYR A 46 2.42 9.46 0.37
C TYR A 46 1.53 9.26 1.58
N ILE A 47 1.28 8.01 1.92
CA ILE A 47 0.61 7.59 3.14
C ILE A 47 1.44 6.48 3.75
N SER A 48 1.53 6.45 5.08
CA SER A 48 2.13 5.34 5.80
C SER A 48 1.03 4.41 6.28
N PHE A 49 1.20 3.11 6.04
CA PHE A 49 0.25 2.09 6.48
C PHE A 49 0.94 1.12 7.42
N GLU A 50 0.25 0.75 8.49
CA GLU A 50 0.70 -0.31 9.37
C GLU A 50 0.23 -1.66 8.82
N VAL A 51 1.14 -2.63 8.76
CA VAL A 51 0.83 -3.99 8.29
C VAL A 51 -0.08 -4.69 9.29
N ARG A 52 -1.17 -5.23 8.79
CA ARG A 52 -2.12 -6.01 9.57
C ARG A 52 -2.19 -7.44 9.04
N GLY A 53 -2.07 -8.40 9.95
CA GLY A 53 -2.13 -9.82 9.59
C GLY A 53 -0.80 -10.35 9.08
N ASP A 54 -0.80 -11.59 8.62
CA ASP A 54 0.41 -12.35 8.30
C ASP A 54 0.49 -12.81 6.83
N SER A 55 -0.39 -12.31 5.96
CA SER A 55 -0.43 -12.78 4.57
C SER A 55 0.85 -12.48 3.78
N MET A 56 1.61 -11.48 4.19
CA MET A 56 2.87 -11.11 3.54
C MET A 56 4.09 -11.49 4.38
N ASP A 57 3.90 -12.34 5.38
CA ASP A 57 4.96 -12.86 6.23
C ASP A 57 5.23 -14.31 5.87
N ASP A 58 6.36 -14.56 5.21
CA ASP A 58 6.82 -15.90 4.85
C ASP A 58 7.96 -16.38 5.75
N GLY A 59 8.29 -15.63 6.79
CA GLY A 59 9.41 -15.92 7.68
C GLY A 59 10.78 -15.61 7.12
N MET A 60 10.83 -15.07 5.90
CA MET A 60 12.10 -14.76 5.23
C MET A 60 12.46 -13.28 5.43
N LYS A 61 13.67 -12.92 4.98
CA LYS A 61 14.24 -11.59 5.20
C LYS A 61 13.39 -10.46 4.62
N HIS A 62 12.73 -10.69 3.50
CA HIS A 62 11.97 -9.66 2.79
C HIS A 62 10.48 -9.67 3.14
N SER A 63 10.09 -10.40 4.19
CA SER A 63 8.68 -10.44 4.60
C SER A 63 8.21 -9.12 5.19
N TYR A 64 6.90 -8.94 5.17
CA TYR A 64 6.21 -7.83 5.82
C TYR A 64 5.43 -8.40 6.99
N GLU A 65 5.86 -8.05 8.21
CA GLU A 65 5.28 -8.60 9.43
C GLU A 65 4.24 -7.66 10.02
N GLN A 66 3.29 -8.22 10.74
CA GLN A 66 2.29 -7.41 11.43
C GLN A 66 2.97 -6.38 12.33
N GLY A 67 2.52 -5.12 12.24
CA GLY A 67 3.08 -4.02 13.00
C GLY A 67 4.18 -3.26 12.26
N ASP A 68 4.71 -3.77 11.16
CA ASP A 68 5.64 -3.02 10.33
C ASP A 68 4.93 -1.79 9.76
N ILE A 69 5.67 -0.70 9.60
CA ILE A 69 5.16 0.54 9.02
C ILE A 69 5.73 0.70 7.62
N LEU A 70 4.87 0.98 6.65
CA LEU A 70 5.23 1.09 5.24
C LEU A 70 5.02 2.51 4.75
N LEU A 71 6.03 3.05 4.07
CA LEU A 71 5.88 4.30 3.32
C LEU A 71 5.38 3.95 1.93
N CYS A 72 4.20 4.45 1.57
CA CYS A 72 3.53 4.08 0.33
C CYS A 72 3.25 5.32 -0.52
N ARG A 73 3.52 5.20 -1.81
CA ARG A 73 3.24 6.24 -2.79
C ARG A 73 1.98 5.91 -3.56
N GLU A 74 1.06 6.85 -3.62
CA GLU A 74 -0.17 6.65 -4.38
C GLU A 74 0.10 6.63 -5.88
N ILE A 75 -0.50 5.64 -6.55
CA ILE A 75 -0.52 5.55 -8.01
C ILE A 75 -1.88 6.08 -8.45
N GLY A 76 -1.90 7.23 -9.11
CA GLY A 76 -3.15 7.84 -9.57
C GLY A 76 -3.90 6.92 -10.52
N CYS A 77 -5.24 6.95 -10.47
CA CYS A 77 -6.07 6.01 -11.23
C CYS A 77 -5.88 6.11 -12.75
N ASP A 78 -5.43 7.24 -13.26
CA ASP A 78 -5.14 7.38 -14.69
C ASP A 78 -3.99 6.47 -15.14
N TYR A 79 -3.06 6.14 -14.23
CA TYR A 79 -1.94 5.26 -14.54
C TYR A 79 -2.32 3.79 -14.56
N TRP A 80 -3.52 3.42 -14.08
CA TRP A 80 -3.96 2.02 -14.08
C TRP A 80 -4.41 1.56 -15.46
N LYS A 81 -4.62 2.48 -16.39
CA LYS A 81 -5.02 2.20 -17.77
C LYS A 81 -3.87 1.67 -18.63
N SER A 82 -2.65 1.84 -18.17
CA SER A 82 -1.44 1.29 -18.78
C SER A 82 -0.81 0.32 -17.80
N LYS A 83 0.17 -0.43 -18.26
CA LYS A 83 0.76 -1.50 -17.44
C LYS A 83 1.45 -0.94 -16.22
N LEU A 84 1.06 -1.43 -15.04
CA LEU A 84 1.70 -1.10 -13.78
C LEU A 84 3.13 -1.67 -13.74
N HIS A 85 4.02 -0.99 -13.01
CA HIS A 85 5.41 -1.43 -12.83
C HIS A 85 5.49 -2.53 -11.77
N ILE A 86 4.85 -3.67 -12.04
CA ILE A 86 4.73 -4.77 -11.08
C ILE A 86 6.06 -5.45 -10.77
N ASN A 87 7.04 -5.34 -11.68
CA ASN A 87 8.36 -5.92 -11.47
C ASN A 87 9.31 -4.98 -10.72
N ALA A 88 8.99 -3.69 -10.64
CA ALA A 88 9.80 -2.70 -9.93
C ALA A 88 9.52 -2.71 -8.42
N TRP A 89 8.34 -3.17 -8.01
CA TRP A 89 7.88 -3.12 -6.63
C TRP A 89 7.38 -4.49 -6.20
N ASP A 90 7.83 -4.95 -5.03
CA ASP A 90 7.47 -6.26 -4.52
C ASP A 90 6.19 -6.26 -3.67
N ALA A 91 5.68 -5.07 -3.34
CA ALA A 91 4.46 -4.96 -2.55
C ALA A 91 3.66 -3.71 -2.91
N PHE A 92 2.35 -3.88 -2.86
CA PHE A 92 1.38 -2.81 -3.11
C PHE A 92 0.34 -2.80 -1.99
N VAL A 93 -0.10 -1.61 -1.62
CA VAL A 93 -1.27 -1.45 -0.75
C VAL A 93 -2.47 -1.17 -1.63
N ILE A 94 -3.48 -2.00 -1.49
CA ILE A 94 -4.71 -1.93 -2.29
C ILE A 94 -5.85 -1.56 -1.35
N VAL A 95 -6.43 -0.39 -1.57
CA VAL A 95 -7.62 0.07 -0.83
C VAL A 95 -8.83 -0.32 -1.67
N HIS A 96 -9.44 -1.46 -1.32
CA HIS A 96 -10.60 -2.00 -2.02
C HIS A 96 -11.85 -1.27 -1.54
N LYS A 97 -12.77 -0.98 -2.46
CA LYS A 97 -13.98 -0.21 -2.12
C LYS A 97 -14.85 -0.87 -1.06
N THR A 98 -14.86 -2.20 -1.00
CA THR A 98 -15.69 -2.96 -0.08
C THR A 98 -14.91 -3.86 0.88
N ASP A 99 -13.79 -4.44 0.44
CA ASP A 99 -13.08 -5.49 1.17
C ASP A 99 -11.97 -4.97 2.09
N GLY A 100 -11.77 -3.65 2.12
CA GLY A 100 -10.80 -3.04 3.01
C GLY A 100 -9.43 -2.85 2.40
N ILE A 101 -8.42 -2.73 3.27
CA ILE A 101 -7.04 -2.43 2.88
C ILE A 101 -6.23 -3.72 2.95
N VAL A 102 -5.57 -4.08 1.85
CA VAL A 102 -4.73 -5.28 1.79
C VAL A 102 -3.35 -4.95 1.26
N LEU A 103 -2.35 -5.69 1.73
CA LEU A 103 -0.98 -5.62 1.26
C LEU A 103 -0.70 -6.90 0.48
N LYS A 104 -0.32 -6.78 -0.79
CA LYS A 104 -0.07 -7.91 -1.67
C LYS A 104 1.02 -7.59 -2.67
N GLN A 105 1.65 -8.62 -3.21
CA GLN A 105 2.44 -8.50 -4.43
C GLN A 105 1.49 -8.57 -5.63
N ILE A 106 1.70 -7.75 -6.65
CA ILE A 106 0.95 -7.86 -7.91
C ILE A 106 1.84 -8.62 -8.89
N VAL A 107 1.39 -9.79 -9.31
CA VAL A 107 2.18 -10.68 -10.18
C VAL A 107 1.72 -10.67 -11.63
N ASP A 108 0.55 -10.13 -11.91
CA ASP A 108 0.05 -9.94 -13.27
C ASP A 108 -0.91 -8.77 -13.34
N HIS A 109 -0.93 -8.11 -14.48
CA HIS A 109 -1.84 -7.01 -14.78
C HIS A 109 -2.36 -7.18 -16.20
N ASP A 110 -3.60 -7.62 -16.33
CA ASP A 110 -4.27 -7.69 -17.62
C ASP A 110 -4.86 -6.30 -17.91
N VAL A 111 -4.15 -5.53 -18.73
CA VAL A 111 -4.49 -4.15 -19.03
C VAL A 111 -5.82 -4.04 -19.76
N GLU A 112 -6.10 -4.94 -20.69
CA GLU A 112 -7.34 -4.90 -21.49
C GLU A 112 -8.57 -5.14 -20.62
N LYS A 113 -8.50 -6.12 -19.73
CA LYS A 113 -9.62 -6.46 -18.84
C LYS A 113 -9.67 -5.60 -17.60
N GLY A 114 -8.58 -4.89 -17.27
CA GLY A 114 -8.49 -4.12 -16.05
C GLY A 114 -8.47 -4.98 -14.79
N ILE A 115 -7.74 -6.10 -14.83
CA ILE A 115 -7.68 -7.06 -13.75
C ILE A 115 -6.23 -7.25 -13.32
N ILE A 116 -5.98 -7.23 -12.01
CA ILE A 116 -4.69 -7.56 -11.43
C ILE A 116 -4.77 -8.88 -10.67
N THR A 117 -3.66 -9.62 -10.67
CA THR A 117 -3.52 -10.84 -9.88
C THR A 117 -2.66 -10.54 -8.67
N CYS A 118 -3.20 -10.80 -7.49
CA CYS A 118 -2.57 -10.53 -6.21
C CYS A 118 -2.01 -11.81 -5.61
N HIS A 119 -0.78 -11.73 -5.10
CA HIS A 119 -0.06 -12.85 -4.52
C HIS A 119 0.34 -12.51 -3.09
N SER A 120 0.15 -13.47 -2.17
CA SER A 120 0.60 -13.38 -0.79
C SER A 120 1.94 -14.10 -0.64
N PHE A 121 2.89 -13.49 0.06
CA PHE A 121 4.18 -14.15 0.33
C PHE A 121 3.99 -15.40 1.20
N ASN A 122 3.03 -15.38 2.12
CA ASN A 122 2.70 -16.53 2.93
C ASN A 122 1.91 -17.54 2.08
N PRO A 123 2.46 -18.75 1.84
CA PRO A 123 1.88 -19.68 0.88
C PRO A 123 0.55 -20.30 1.30
N ILE A 124 0.13 -20.14 2.55
CA ILE A 124 -1.19 -20.62 2.97
C ILE A 124 -2.33 -19.77 2.39
N TYR A 125 -2.02 -18.56 1.90
CA TYR A 125 -3.02 -17.68 1.28
C TYR A 125 -2.94 -17.82 -0.24
N PRO A 126 -4.03 -18.25 -0.90
CA PRO A 126 -4.00 -18.41 -2.36
C PRO A 126 -4.01 -17.07 -3.09
N ASP A 127 -3.52 -17.09 -4.32
CA ASP A 127 -3.62 -15.94 -5.21
C ASP A 127 -5.09 -15.65 -5.51
N PHE A 128 -5.39 -14.38 -5.78
CA PHE A 128 -6.72 -13.95 -6.19
C PHE A 128 -6.61 -12.80 -7.17
N THR A 129 -7.69 -12.57 -7.90
CA THR A 129 -7.76 -11.46 -8.85
C THR A 129 -8.66 -10.36 -8.31
N VAL A 130 -8.35 -9.12 -8.71
CA VAL A 130 -9.15 -7.94 -8.36
C VAL A 130 -9.38 -7.14 -9.62
N ASP A 131 -10.62 -6.72 -9.82
CA ASP A 131 -10.98 -5.79 -10.88
C ASP A 131 -10.59 -4.37 -10.44
N LEU A 132 -9.86 -3.65 -11.28
CA LEU A 132 -9.41 -2.29 -10.95
C LEU A 132 -10.58 -1.33 -10.68
N ARG A 133 -11.77 -1.62 -11.22
CA ARG A 133 -12.97 -0.80 -10.95
C ARG A 133 -13.43 -0.90 -9.50
N ASP A 134 -13.02 -1.95 -8.78
CA ASP A 134 -13.38 -2.16 -7.38
C ASP A 134 -12.33 -1.59 -6.41
N ILE A 135 -11.29 -0.95 -6.92
CA ILE A 135 -10.21 -0.36 -6.14
C ILE A 135 -10.44 1.14 -6.00
N ALA A 136 -10.41 1.64 -4.76
CA ALA A 136 -10.50 3.07 -4.46
C ALA A 136 -9.15 3.75 -4.59
N GLN A 137 -8.09 3.14 -4.06
CA GLN A 137 -6.72 3.65 -4.13
C GLN A 137 -5.74 2.51 -4.31
N LEU A 138 -4.62 2.80 -4.97
CA LEU A 138 -3.52 1.86 -5.15
C LEU A 138 -2.22 2.57 -4.82
N PHE A 139 -1.38 1.92 -4.02
CA PHE A 139 -0.08 2.45 -3.63
C PHE A 139 1.00 1.40 -3.88
N ASN A 140 2.21 1.84 -4.23
CA ASN A 140 3.37 0.98 -4.16
C ASN A 140 4.16 1.26 -2.87
N VAL A 141 4.75 0.24 -2.30
CA VAL A 141 5.54 0.36 -1.06
C VAL A 141 6.95 0.82 -1.42
N VAL A 142 7.38 1.94 -0.84
CA VAL A 142 8.69 2.55 -1.11
C VAL A 142 9.71 2.18 -0.04
N LYS A 143 9.31 2.22 1.22
CA LYS A 143 10.17 1.94 2.36
C LYS A 143 9.41 1.13 3.40
N GLN A 144 10.14 0.39 4.21
CA GLN A 144 9.60 -0.43 5.28
C GLN A 144 10.40 -0.16 6.56
N GLN A 145 9.67 0.09 7.64
CA GLN A 145 10.25 0.17 8.97
C GLN A 145 9.77 -1.04 9.76
N LYS A 146 10.70 -1.89 10.18
CA LYS A 146 10.38 -3.08 10.96
C LYS A 146 9.85 -2.70 12.34
N ASN A 147 8.91 -3.49 12.83
CA ASN A 147 8.28 -3.29 14.15
C ASN A 147 9.30 -3.45 15.30
N LYS A 148 10.42 -4.12 15.02
CA LYS A 148 11.47 -4.33 16.02
C LYS A 148 12.79 -3.73 15.57
#